data_0f0d9083a111238f90b4a7e542ebcb13
#
_entry.id   0f0d9083a111238f90b4a7e542ebcb13
#
_cell.length_a   1.000
_cell.length_b   1.000
_cell.length_c   1.000
_cell.angle_alpha   90.00
_cell.angle_beta   90.00
_cell.angle_gamma   90.00
#
_symmetry.space_group_name_H-M   'P 1'
#
loop_
_entity.id
_entity.type
_entity.pdbx_description
1 polymer ?
#
loop_
_entity_poly.entity_id
_entity_poly.type
_entity_poly.pdbx_seq_one_letter_code
_entity_poly.pdbx_strand_id
1 'polypeptide(L)'
;KAGRLSKRERGLIAMHPELSAKILVPLTKFERVRAIIMQHHERFDGTGYPDGRRGDEIFIESRVLAIADAFDALCTERPYRCPLTPEEAIGWIESEVGRQFCPISFQALLLVIESEEAEDNGHRNATTEVFDSNSVRSVLSKTVNNLLTKS
;
A
#
# COMPACT_ATOMS: atom_id res chain seq x y z
N LYS A 1 11.85 15.84 11.53
CA LYS A 1 12.59 15.42 12.74
C LYS A 1 13.41 14.19 12.40
N ALA A 2 14.71 14.23 12.62
CA ALA A 2 15.57 13.05 12.50
C ALA A 2 15.31 12.11 13.70
N GLY A 3 15.04 10.82 13.46
CA GLY A 3 14.88 9.80 14.48
C GLY A 3 13.46 9.24 14.63
N ARG A 4 13.33 8.22 15.50
CA ARG A 4 12.05 7.53 15.75
C ARG A 4 11.02 8.46 16.41
N LEU A 5 9.76 8.32 15.98
CA LEU A 5 8.63 9.01 16.60
C LEU A 5 8.43 8.56 18.05
N SER A 6 8.21 9.52 18.95
CA SER A 6 7.78 9.26 20.32
C SER A 6 6.35 8.68 20.35
N LYS A 7 5.93 8.12 21.48
CA LYS A 7 4.55 7.63 21.68
C LYS A 7 3.50 8.74 21.41
N ARG A 8 3.80 9.98 21.87
CA ARG A 8 2.91 11.15 21.66
C ARG A 8 2.81 11.52 20.17
N GLU A 9 3.92 11.54 19.45
CA GLU A 9 3.93 11.86 18.01
C GLU A 9 3.22 10.78 17.19
N ARG A 10 3.38 9.50 17.52
CA ARG A 10 2.61 8.42 16.90
C ARG A 10 1.10 8.59 17.14
N GLY A 11 0.70 8.97 18.36
CA GLY A 11 -0.69 9.25 18.68
C GLY A 11 -1.28 10.39 17.85
N LEU A 12 -0.51 11.46 17.62
CA LEU A 12 -0.93 12.58 16.77
C LEU A 12 -1.08 12.15 15.29
N ILE A 13 -0.15 11.34 14.80
CA ILE A 13 -0.24 10.79 13.44
C ILE A 13 -1.45 9.86 13.33
N ALA A 14 -1.73 9.03 14.31
CA ALA A 14 -2.88 8.14 14.30
C ALA A 14 -4.25 8.86 14.25
N MET A 15 -4.28 10.17 14.50
CA MET A 15 -5.50 10.98 14.37
C MET A 15 -5.78 11.46 12.94
N HIS A 16 -4.82 11.37 12.01
CA HIS A 16 -5.00 11.98 10.69
C HIS A 16 -6.13 11.35 9.85
N PRO A 17 -6.45 10.04 9.92
CA PRO A 17 -7.59 9.50 9.19
C PRO A 17 -8.91 10.15 9.61
N GLU A 18 -9.10 10.33 10.93
CA GLU A 18 -10.26 11.00 11.48
C GLU A 18 -10.34 12.47 11.07
N LEU A 19 -9.21 13.19 11.14
CA LEU A 19 -9.15 14.60 10.72
C LEU A 19 -9.43 14.75 9.23
N SER A 20 -8.87 13.90 8.39
CA SER A 20 -9.12 13.89 6.94
C SER A 20 -10.58 13.59 6.62
N ALA A 21 -11.19 12.63 7.31
CA ALA A 21 -12.60 12.31 7.16
C ALA A 21 -13.52 13.49 7.60
N LYS A 22 -13.14 14.23 8.65
CA LYS A 22 -13.89 15.43 9.12
C LYS A 22 -13.95 16.54 8.08
N ILE A 23 -12.91 16.72 7.26
CA ILE A 23 -12.89 17.72 6.17
C ILE A 23 -14.01 17.44 5.15
N LEU A 24 -14.36 16.17 4.95
CA LEU A 24 -15.38 15.74 4.00
C LEU A 24 -16.81 15.73 4.58
N VAL A 25 -17.00 15.99 5.88
CA VAL A 25 -18.32 15.98 6.51
C VAL A 25 -19.36 16.86 5.82
N PRO A 26 -19.03 18.10 5.37
CA PRO A 26 -20.01 18.95 4.68
C PRO A 26 -20.45 18.42 3.32
N LEU A 27 -19.73 17.45 2.77
CA LEU A 27 -19.95 16.88 1.45
C LEU A 27 -20.68 15.53 1.56
N THR A 28 -22.00 15.56 1.62
CA THR A 28 -22.83 14.36 1.87
C THR A 28 -22.63 13.25 0.86
N LYS A 29 -22.30 13.59 -0.40
CA LYS A 29 -22.00 12.60 -1.46
C LYS A 29 -20.72 11.79 -1.22
N PHE A 30 -19.87 12.20 -0.27
CA PHE A 30 -18.57 11.58 0.02
C PHE A 30 -18.60 10.66 1.25
N GLU A 31 -19.76 10.21 1.68
CA GLU A 31 -19.89 9.36 2.87
C GLU A 31 -19.08 8.05 2.75
N ARG A 32 -19.14 7.39 1.57
CA ARG A 32 -18.31 6.19 1.30
C ARG A 32 -16.81 6.51 1.32
N VAL A 33 -16.40 7.63 0.73
CA VAL A 33 -14.98 8.07 0.71
C VAL A 33 -14.48 8.35 2.13
N ARG A 34 -15.30 8.97 2.98
CA ARG A 34 -14.96 9.17 4.40
C ARG A 34 -14.69 7.86 5.12
N ALA A 35 -15.58 6.88 4.91
CA ALA A 35 -15.43 5.57 5.51
C ALA A 35 -14.16 4.84 5.03
N ILE A 36 -13.80 4.97 3.74
CA ILE A 36 -12.56 4.43 3.18
C ILE A 36 -11.35 5.08 3.83
N ILE A 37 -11.32 6.42 3.92
CA ILE A 37 -10.23 7.17 4.55
C ILE A 37 -10.08 6.81 6.03
N MET A 38 -11.18 6.60 6.75
CA MET A 38 -11.12 6.18 8.16
C MET A 38 -10.41 4.85 8.36
N GLN A 39 -10.49 3.94 7.39
CA GLN A 39 -10.05 2.55 7.53
C GLN A 39 -8.69 2.24 6.88
N HIS A 40 -8.04 3.18 6.19
CA HIS A 40 -6.83 2.87 5.41
C HIS A 40 -5.59 2.52 6.27
N HIS A 41 -5.64 2.76 7.57
CA HIS A 41 -4.64 2.31 8.53
C HIS A 41 -5.07 1.13 9.37
N GLU A 42 -6.23 0.55 9.08
CA GLU A 42 -6.57 -0.77 9.63
C GLU A 42 -5.64 -1.83 9.04
N ARG A 43 -5.29 -2.80 9.85
CA ARG A 43 -4.46 -3.94 9.43
C ARG A 43 -5.33 -5.16 9.24
N PHE A 44 -4.99 -5.99 8.27
CA PHE A 44 -5.78 -7.18 7.96
C PHE A 44 -5.90 -8.14 9.15
N ASP A 45 -4.90 -8.15 10.06
CA ASP A 45 -4.89 -8.93 11.30
C ASP A 45 -5.69 -8.30 12.46
N GLY A 46 -6.25 -7.08 12.29
CA GLY A 46 -7.03 -6.38 13.31
C GLY A 46 -6.18 -5.60 14.33
N THR A 47 -4.88 -5.48 14.13
CA THR A 47 -3.99 -4.72 15.04
C THR A 47 -3.79 -3.27 14.59
N GLY A 48 -4.59 -2.80 13.61
CA GLY A 48 -4.57 -1.45 13.07
C GLY A 48 -5.36 -0.44 13.89
N TYR A 49 -5.64 0.70 13.30
CA TYR A 49 -6.43 1.78 13.91
C TYR A 49 -7.28 2.48 12.84
N PRO A 50 -8.37 3.20 13.21
CA PRO A 50 -8.78 3.56 14.58
C PRO A 50 -9.61 2.50 15.32
N ASP A 51 -10.32 1.63 14.60
CA ASP A 51 -11.36 0.75 15.19
C ASP A 51 -10.83 -0.67 15.47
N GLY A 52 -9.67 -1.07 14.94
CA GLY A 52 -9.11 -2.43 15.03
C GLY A 52 -9.91 -3.45 14.21
N ARG A 53 -10.45 -3.03 13.07
CA ARG A 53 -11.20 -3.90 12.14
C ARG A 53 -10.29 -4.95 11.55
N ARG A 54 -10.87 -6.13 11.24
CA ARG A 54 -10.12 -7.28 10.78
C ARG A 54 -10.69 -7.86 9.49
N GLY A 55 -9.81 -8.29 8.60
CA GLY A 55 -10.20 -9.05 7.40
C GLY A 55 -11.25 -8.31 6.58
N ASP A 56 -12.40 -8.93 6.37
CA ASP A 56 -13.49 -8.40 5.53
C ASP A 56 -14.34 -7.30 6.20
N GLU A 57 -14.11 -7.00 7.49
CA GLU A 57 -14.69 -5.83 8.13
C GLU A 57 -14.08 -4.52 7.61
N ILE A 58 -12.90 -4.60 6.98
CA ILE A 58 -12.23 -3.49 6.31
C ILE A 58 -12.73 -3.43 4.88
N PHE A 59 -13.22 -2.28 4.43
CA PHE A 59 -13.64 -2.11 3.04
C PHE A 59 -12.50 -2.45 2.07
N ILE A 60 -12.84 -3.11 0.97
CA ILE A 60 -11.83 -3.52 -0.02
C ILE A 60 -11.04 -2.31 -0.55
N GLU A 61 -11.70 -1.17 -0.75
CA GLU A 61 -11.07 0.06 -1.20
C GLU A 61 -10.06 0.60 -0.17
N SER A 62 -10.35 0.44 1.13
CA SER A 62 -9.42 0.81 2.21
C SER A 62 -8.21 -0.12 2.25
N ARG A 63 -8.41 -1.41 1.98
CA ARG A 63 -7.32 -2.40 1.87
C ARG A 63 -6.42 -2.12 0.66
N VAL A 64 -6.99 -1.69 -0.46
CA VAL A 64 -6.24 -1.26 -1.65
C VAL A 64 -5.48 0.04 -1.37
N LEU A 65 -6.14 1.03 -0.75
CA LEU A 65 -5.49 2.29 -0.38
C LEU A 65 -4.32 2.08 0.60
N ALA A 66 -4.48 1.19 1.59
CA ALA A 66 -3.43 0.87 2.55
C ALA A 66 -2.16 0.31 1.89
N ILE A 67 -2.31 -0.56 0.90
CA ILE A 67 -1.16 -1.15 0.20
C ILE A 67 -0.51 -0.15 -0.77
N ALA A 68 -1.30 0.69 -1.44
CA ALA A 68 -0.80 1.75 -2.31
C ALA A 68 -0.02 2.81 -1.52
N ASP A 69 -0.55 3.28 -0.38
CA ASP A 69 0.13 4.21 0.52
C ASP A 69 1.44 3.64 1.06
N ALA A 70 1.45 2.35 1.42
CA ALA A 70 2.65 1.68 1.88
C ALA A 70 3.71 1.58 0.78
N PHE A 71 3.33 1.22 -0.44
CA PHE A 71 4.23 1.11 -1.58
C PHE A 71 4.84 2.48 -1.91
N ASP A 72 4.03 3.53 -2.04
CA ASP A 72 4.49 4.91 -2.25
C ASP A 72 5.45 5.34 -1.14
N ALA A 73 5.06 5.11 0.11
CA ALA A 73 5.88 5.45 1.26
C ALA A 73 7.22 4.71 1.31
N LEU A 74 7.31 3.48 0.79
CA LEU A 74 8.54 2.70 0.71
C LEU A 74 9.46 3.21 -0.40
N CYS A 75 8.92 3.58 -1.55
CA CYS A 75 9.65 4.04 -2.73
C CYS A 75 10.00 5.54 -2.70
N THR A 76 9.39 6.33 -1.81
CA THR A 76 9.65 7.77 -1.70
C THR A 76 10.77 8.07 -0.71
N GLU A 77 11.64 9.04 -1.07
CA GLU A 77 12.69 9.54 -0.19
C GLU A 77 12.11 10.18 1.08
N ARG A 78 12.65 9.81 2.23
CA ARG A 78 12.26 10.36 3.53
C ARG A 78 13.50 10.81 4.32
N PRO A 79 13.41 11.86 5.16
CA PRO A 79 14.57 12.45 5.85
C PRO A 79 15.40 11.48 6.74
N TYR A 80 14.89 10.28 6.96
CA TYR A 80 15.48 9.26 7.84
C TYR A 80 15.66 7.89 7.17
N ARG A 81 15.38 7.77 5.87
CA ARG A 81 15.51 6.52 5.13
C ARG A 81 15.64 6.78 3.63
N CYS A 82 16.61 6.12 2.99
CA CYS A 82 16.65 6.05 1.53
C CYS A 82 15.41 5.31 0.99
N PRO A 83 14.93 5.68 -0.21
CA PRO A 83 13.86 4.94 -0.86
C PRO A 83 14.32 3.50 -1.16
N LEU A 84 13.38 2.58 -1.08
CA LEU A 84 13.58 1.21 -1.56
C LEU A 84 13.38 1.19 -3.08
N THR A 85 13.99 0.21 -3.75
CA THR A 85 13.58 -0.09 -5.12
C THR A 85 12.17 -0.69 -5.11
N PRO A 86 11.44 -0.64 -6.24
CA PRO A 86 10.11 -1.25 -6.32
C PRO A 86 10.10 -2.73 -5.93
N GLU A 87 11.11 -3.48 -6.36
CA GLU A 87 11.27 -4.90 -6.04
C GLU A 87 11.44 -5.13 -4.52
N GLU A 88 12.29 -4.31 -3.89
CA GLU A 88 12.50 -4.35 -2.44
C GLU A 88 11.20 -3.99 -1.69
N ALA A 89 10.45 -3.00 -2.19
CA ALA A 89 9.17 -2.60 -1.63
C ALA A 89 8.11 -3.71 -1.75
N ILE A 90 8.02 -4.37 -2.91
CA ILE A 90 7.14 -5.53 -3.14
C ILE A 90 7.51 -6.66 -2.17
N GLY A 91 8.79 -7.02 -2.07
CA GLY A 91 9.25 -8.08 -1.17
C GLY A 91 8.93 -7.78 0.29
N TRP A 92 9.04 -6.52 0.72
CA TRP A 92 8.65 -6.10 2.05
C TRP A 92 7.14 -6.22 2.27
N ILE A 93 6.32 -5.73 1.34
CA ILE A 93 4.85 -5.83 1.41
C ILE A 93 4.42 -7.29 1.44
N GLU A 94 5.00 -8.15 0.60
CA GLU A 94 4.72 -9.59 0.56
C GLU A 94 4.93 -10.24 1.93
N SER A 95 6.00 -9.90 2.64
CA SER A 95 6.30 -10.43 3.97
C SER A 95 5.24 -10.07 5.03
N GLU A 96 4.44 -9.04 4.78
CA GLU A 96 3.36 -8.57 5.65
C GLU A 96 1.95 -8.99 5.16
N VAL A 97 1.83 -9.74 4.06
CA VAL A 97 0.55 -10.27 3.57
C VAL A 97 -0.07 -11.24 4.60
N GLY A 98 -1.36 -11.10 4.81
CA GLY A 98 -2.11 -11.84 5.85
C GLY A 98 -2.01 -11.22 7.25
N ARG A 99 -1.07 -10.31 7.48
CA ARG A 99 -0.92 -9.54 8.73
C ARG A 99 -1.34 -8.08 8.51
N GLN A 100 -0.50 -7.29 7.88
CA GLN A 100 -0.81 -5.89 7.59
C GLN A 100 -1.69 -5.78 6.35
N PHE A 101 -1.38 -6.50 5.30
CA PHE A 101 -2.01 -6.35 4.00
C PHE A 101 -2.93 -7.52 3.64
N CYS A 102 -4.02 -7.17 2.94
CA CYS A 102 -4.95 -8.13 2.38
C CYS A 102 -4.30 -8.90 1.22
N PRO A 103 -4.39 -10.24 1.16
CA PRO A 103 -3.85 -11.02 0.05
C PRO A 103 -4.41 -10.61 -1.31
N ILE A 104 -5.71 -10.32 -1.40
CA ILE A 104 -6.36 -9.89 -2.65
C ILE A 104 -5.82 -8.54 -3.12
N SER A 105 -5.63 -7.58 -2.20
CA SER A 105 -5.08 -6.27 -2.54
C SER A 105 -3.62 -6.35 -2.98
N PHE A 106 -2.86 -7.28 -2.44
CA PHE A 106 -1.49 -7.54 -2.89
C PHE A 106 -1.45 -8.12 -4.30
N GLN A 107 -2.31 -9.09 -4.62
CA GLN A 107 -2.46 -9.60 -5.99
C GLN A 107 -2.83 -8.49 -6.99
N ALA A 108 -3.74 -7.60 -6.61
CA ALA A 108 -4.11 -6.46 -7.44
C ALA A 108 -2.93 -5.50 -7.69
N LEU A 109 -2.10 -5.23 -6.67
CA LEU A 109 -0.87 -4.44 -6.83
C LEU A 109 0.07 -5.07 -7.87
N LEU A 110 0.29 -6.38 -7.79
CA LEU A 110 1.15 -7.09 -8.74
C LEU A 110 0.63 -6.97 -10.18
N LEU A 111 -0.68 -7.13 -10.38
CA LEU A 111 -1.30 -7.01 -11.71
C LEU A 111 -1.16 -5.59 -12.29
N VAL A 112 -1.26 -4.55 -11.46
CA VAL A 112 -1.05 -3.16 -11.91
C VAL A 112 0.37 -2.96 -12.37
N ILE A 113 1.36 -3.40 -11.59
CA ILE A 113 2.77 -3.28 -11.95
C ILE A 113 3.09 -4.03 -13.26
N GLU A 114 2.57 -5.26 -13.42
CA GLU A 114 2.72 -6.02 -14.67
C GLU A 114 2.10 -5.31 -15.89
N SER A 115 0.95 -4.66 -15.73
CA SER A 115 0.27 -3.95 -16.81
C SER A 115 1.03 -2.71 -17.25
N GLU A 116 1.57 -1.93 -16.33
CA GLU A 116 2.39 -0.75 -16.62
C GLU A 116 3.66 -1.12 -17.38
N GLU A 117 4.32 -2.22 -17.01
CA GLU A 117 5.49 -2.73 -17.72
C GLU A 117 5.20 -3.19 -19.14
N ALA A 118 4.02 -3.77 -19.37
CA ALA A 118 3.60 -4.21 -20.72
C ALA A 118 3.35 -3.01 -21.65
N GLU A 119 2.82 -1.89 -21.12
CA GLU A 119 2.58 -0.65 -21.87
C GLU A 119 3.89 0.09 -22.19
N ASP A 120 4.85 0.13 -21.26
CA ASP A 120 6.14 0.79 -21.45
C ASP A 120 7.00 0.06 -22.51
N ASN A 121 6.89 -1.25 -22.62
CA ASN A 121 7.53 -2.04 -23.68
C ASN A 121 6.93 -1.78 -25.08
N GLY A 122 5.72 -1.21 -25.19
CA GLY A 122 5.07 -0.80 -26.45
C GLY A 122 5.43 0.61 -26.92
N HIS A 123 5.96 1.47 -26.05
CA HIS A 123 6.21 2.90 -26.30
C HIS A 123 7.64 3.32 -25.94
N ARG A 124 8.66 2.54 -26.35
CA ARG A 124 10.06 3.01 -26.21
C ARG A 124 10.39 4.10 -27.22
N ASN A 125 9.94 5.32 -26.93
CA ASN A 125 10.66 6.55 -27.31
C ASN A 125 10.36 7.63 -26.25
N ALA A 126 11.44 8.04 -25.57
CA ALA A 126 11.60 9.19 -24.67
C ALA A 126 11.21 9.01 -23.18
N THR A 127 12.28 8.95 -22.38
CA THR A 127 12.43 9.48 -21.01
C THR A 127 11.46 9.02 -19.92
N THR A 128 11.86 7.99 -19.20
CA THR A 128 11.97 8.04 -17.73
C THR A 128 12.59 6.72 -17.24
N GLU A 129 13.80 6.78 -16.73
CA GLU A 129 14.47 5.69 -15.98
C GLU A 129 13.80 5.57 -14.60
N VAL A 130 12.77 4.80 -14.44
CA VAL A 130 12.16 4.57 -13.10
C VAL A 130 11.94 3.10 -12.78
N PHE A 131 11.84 2.19 -13.77
CA PHE A 131 11.63 0.77 -13.50
C PHE A 131 12.46 -0.13 -14.43
N ASP A 132 13.29 -1.01 -13.86
CA ASP A 132 13.85 -2.13 -14.62
C ASP A 132 12.87 -3.30 -14.64
N SER A 133 12.15 -3.40 -15.76
CA SER A 133 11.09 -4.38 -16.01
C SER A 133 11.51 -5.85 -15.86
N ASN A 134 12.79 -6.20 -16.03
CA ASN A 134 13.24 -7.58 -15.90
C ASN A 134 13.37 -8.04 -14.45
N SER A 135 13.76 -7.14 -13.55
CA SER A 135 13.85 -7.43 -12.12
C SER A 135 12.47 -7.65 -11.52
N VAL A 136 11.50 -6.80 -11.85
CA VAL A 136 10.11 -6.93 -11.37
C VAL A 136 9.44 -8.21 -11.87
N ARG A 137 9.59 -8.55 -13.17
CA ARG A 137 9.09 -9.83 -13.73
C ARG A 137 9.66 -11.05 -13.02
N SER A 138 10.93 -11.05 -12.65
CA SER A 138 11.56 -12.16 -11.94
C SER A 138 10.96 -12.35 -10.55
N VAL A 139 10.70 -11.24 -9.81
CA VAL A 139 10.07 -11.27 -8.49
C VAL A 139 8.62 -11.73 -8.60
N LEU A 140 7.86 -11.17 -9.55
CA LEU A 140 6.45 -11.51 -9.79
C LEU A 140 6.27 -12.99 -10.14
N SER A 141 7.05 -13.51 -11.06
CA SER A 141 7.02 -14.91 -11.48
C SER A 141 7.26 -15.87 -10.32
N LYS A 142 8.20 -15.56 -9.41
CA LYS A 142 8.46 -16.35 -8.20
C LYS A 142 7.30 -16.26 -7.20
N THR A 143 6.73 -15.08 -7.03
CA THR A 143 5.64 -14.83 -6.08
C THR A 143 4.35 -15.51 -6.52
N VAL A 144 3.98 -15.40 -7.81
CA VAL A 144 2.80 -16.08 -8.38
C VAL A 144 2.95 -17.60 -8.26
N ASN A 145 4.10 -18.16 -8.59
CA ASN A 145 4.37 -19.59 -8.44
C ASN A 145 4.26 -20.06 -6.98
N ASN A 146 4.77 -19.28 -6.01
CA ASN A 146 4.65 -19.58 -4.59
C ASN A 146 3.20 -19.55 -4.07
N LEU A 147 2.36 -18.67 -4.60
CA LEU A 147 0.93 -18.61 -4.25
C LEU A 147 0.14 -19.78 -4.84
N LEU A 148 0.44 -20.19 -6.07
CA LEU A 148 -0.20 -21.33 -6.74
C LEU A 148 0.19 -22.70 -6.15
N THR A 149 1.36 -22.81 -5.52
CA THR A 149 1.84 -24.08 -4.91
C THR A 149 1.43 -24.26 -3.44
N LYS A 150 0.81 -23.25 -2.82
CA LYS A 150 0.34 -23.29 -1.42
C LYS A 150 -1.18 -23.47 -1.29
N SER A 151 -1.89 -23.78 -2.39
CA SER A 151 -3.33 -24.06 -2.42
C SER A 151 -3.62 -25.55 -2.31
#